data_0be14597aaac24dc911931edfd5d5b71
#
_entry.id   0be14597aaac24dc911931edfd5d5b71
#
_cell.length_a   1.000
_cell.length_b   1.000
_cell.length_c   1.000
_cell.angle_alpha   90.00
_cell.angle_beta   90.00
_cell.angle_gamma   90.00
#
_symmetry.space_group_name_H-M   'P 1'
#
loop_
_entity.id
_entity.type
_entity.pdbx_description
1 polymer ?
#
loop_
_entity_poly.entity_id
_entity_poly.type
_entity_poly.pdbx_seq_one_letter_code
_entity_poly.pdbx_strand_id
1 'polypeptide(L)'
;KYFGAIPKGAPVARQKFEEAPITATINATWEDPNVQLPMTLAAYRTPSMKTKDARVLDMISSYLSDGKSSKLYKKMVDEKKVALQVGAFSNSQEDYGQYIIYSLPLGDVSSESLLKEIDEEIVNMQTNLISENDFQKLQNKFENNYVSSNATVEGIAENLASYYLLYGD
;
A
#
# COMPACT_ATOMS: atom_id res chain seq x y z
N LYS A 1 -18.20 -22.46 -21.26
CA LYS A 1 -19.54 -22.80 -21.75
C LYS A 1 -20.35 -21.55 -22.07
N TYR A 2 -20.43 -20.55 -21.17
CA TYR A 2 -21.25 -19.35 -21.37
C TYR A 2 -20.60 -18.30 -22.27
N PHE A 3 -19.30 -18.16 -22.22
CA PHE A 3 -18.54 -17.10 -22.93
C PHE A 3 -17.82 -17.57 -24.19
N GLY A 4 -17.73 -18.90 -24.41
CA GLY A 4 -16.95 -19.46 -25.50
C GLY A 4 -17.48 -19.16 -26.91
N ALA A 5 -18.74 -18.75 -27.04
CA ALA A 5 -19.34 -18.34 -28.30
C ALA A 5 -19.16 -16.85 -28.64
N ILE A 6 -18.60 -16.05 -27.73
CA ILE A 6 -18.36 -14.64 -27.96
C ILE A 6 -17.13 -14.49 -28.89
N PRO A 7 -17.29 -13.88 -30.08
CA PRO A 7 -16.16 -13.70 -30.97
C PRO A 7 -15.14 -12.73 -30.39
N LYS A 8 -13.87 -12.94 -30.70
CA LYS A 8 -12.79 -12.05 -30.31
C LYS A 8 -13.05 -10.64 -30.90
N GLY A 9 -13.10 -9.63 -30.05
CA GLY A 9 -13.21 -8.24 -30.47
C GLY A 9 -11.95 -7.72 -31.16
N ALA A 10 -12.02 -6.52 -31.71
CA ALA A 10 -10.85 -5.84 -32.26
C ALA A 10 -9.83 -5.56 -31.13
N PRO A 11 -8.52 -5.59 -31.42
CA PRO A 11 -7.50 -5.23 -30.45
C PRO A 11 -7.73 -3.81 -29.92
N VAL A 12 -7.77 -3.64 -28.62
CA VAL A 12 -7.82 -2.32 -27.98
C VAL A 12 -6.39 -1.86 -27.74
N ALA A 13 -6.02 -0.74 -28.38
CA ALA A 13 -4.71 -0.12 -28.13
C ALA A 13 -4.70 0.46 -26.72
N ARG A 14 -3.79 0.01 -25.88
CA ARG A 14 -3.55 0.61 -24.56
C ARG A 14 -2.76 1.90 -24.75
N GLN A 15 -3.29 2.99 -24.24
CA GLN A 15 -2.55 4.25 -24.20
C GLN A 15 -1.47 4.16 -23.12
N LYS A 16 -0.28 4.64 -23.45
CA LYS A 16 0.78 4.84 -22.43
C LYS A 16 0.63 6.23 -21.86
N PHE A 17 0.57 6.31 -20.56
CA PHE A 17 0.54 7.58 -19.84
C PHE A 17 1.91 7.83 -19.22
N GLU A 18 2.44 9.03 -19.44
CA GLU A 18 3.63 9.52 -18.76
C GLU A 18 3.21 10.68 -17.88
N GLU A 19 3.44 10.54 -16.59
CA GLU A 19 3.17 11.59 -15.63
C GLU A 19 4.43 12.39 -15.34
N ALA A 20 4.29 13.72 -15.28
CA ALA A 20 5.40 14.59 -14.91
C ALA A 20 5.92 14.24 -13.51
N PRO A 21 7.26 14.31 -13.27
CA PRO A 21 7.82 14.06 -11.95
C PRO A 21 7.25 15.01 -10.89
N ILE A 22 6.97 14.49 -9.70
CA ILE A 22 6.65 15.31 -8.54
C ILE A 22 7.98 15.85 -7.99
N THR A 23 8.19 17.16 -8.09
CA THR A 23 9.46 17.82 -7.72
C THR A 23 9.42 18.50 -6.35
N ALA A 24 8.24 18.63 -5.77
CA ALA A 24 8.04 19.25 -4.44
C ALA A 24 6.83 18.64 -3.74
N THR A 25 6.81 18.73 -2.41
CA THR A 25 5.65 18.33 -1.61
C THR A 25 4.45 19.24 -1.92
N ILE A 26 3.30 18.63 -2.16
CA ILE A 26 2.04 19.32 -2.37
C ILE A 26 1.20 19.11 -1.12
N ASN A 27 0.85 20.20 -0.45
CA ASN A 27 -0.04 20.17 0.71
C ASN A 27 -1.43 20.63 0.31
N ALA A 28 -2.45 19.90 0.76
CA ALA A 28 -3.85 20.23 0.55
C ALA A 28 -4.66 19.89 1.80
N THR A 29 -5.68 20.68 2.07
CA THR A 29 -6.66 20.43 3.13
C THR A 29 -8.04 20.40 2.49
N TRP A 30 -8.83 19.42 2.85
CA TRP A 30 -10.21 19.29 2.44
C TRP A 30 -11.10 19.20 3.67
N GLU A 31 -12.16 20.00 3.71
CA GLU A 31 -13.15 19.99 4.78
C GLU A 31 -14.44 19.31 4.30
N ASP A 32 -14.90 18.31 5.04
CA ASP A 32 -16.18 17.65 4.80
C ASP A 32 -17.00 17.70 6.10
N PRO A 33 -18.17 18.39 6.11
CA PRO A 33 -18.99 18.52 7.29
C PRO A 33 -19.57 17.19 7.82
N ASN A 34 -19.50 16.13 7.04
CA ASN A 34 -19.95 14.80 7.46
C ASN A 34 -18.84 13.98 8.14
N VAL A 35 -17.59 14.43 8.06
CA VAL A 35 -16.45 13.76 8.70
C VAL A 35 -16.26 14.29 10.11
N GLN A 36 -16.40 13.40 11.09
CA GLN A 36 -16.29 13.78 12.51
C GLN A 36 -14.85 13.78 13.04
N LEU A 37 -13.97 13.00 12.44
CA LEU A 37 -12.58 12.89 12.85
C LEU A 37 -11.67 13.29 11.70
N PRO A 38 -10.71 14.20 11.92
CA PRO A 38 -9.74 14.55 10.90
C PRO A 38 -8.87 13.33 10.56
N MET A 39 -8.42 13.26 9.32
CA MET A 39 -7.46 12.26 8.87
C MET A 39 -6.27 12.94 8.20
N THR A 40 -5.07 12.57 8.63
CA THR A 40 -3.83 12.96 7.96
C THR A 40 -3.43 11.89 6.98
N LEU A 41 -3.04 12.29 5.78
CA LEU A 41 -2.71 11.39 4.69
C LEU A 41 -1.42 11.85 4.00
N ALA A 42 -0.44 10.96 3.92
CA ALA A 42 0.77 11.14 3.13
C ALA A 42 0.73 10.17 1.94
N ALA A 43 0.86 10.69 0.72
CA ALA A 43 0.82 9.90 -0.49
C ALA A 43 2.11 10.09 -1.31
N TYR A 44 2.68 8.99 -1.76
CA TYR A 44 3.90 8.95 -2.55
C TYR A 44 3.61 8.23 -3.87
N ARG A 45 4.11 8.77 -4.99
CA ARG A 45 4.02 8.07 -6.27
C ARG A 45 4.92 6.84 -6.26
N THR A 46 4.41 5.74 -6.81
CA THR A 46 5.13 4.48 -6.93
C THR A 46 5.24 4.05 -8.40
N PRO A 47 6.22 3.22 -8.74
CA PRO A 47 6.31 2.67 -10.07
C PRO A 47 5.18 1.68 -10.38
N SER A 48 5.14 1.24 -11.65
CA SER A 48 4.21 0.22 -12.14
C SER A 48 4.17 -1.03 -11.23
N MET A 49 2.99 -1.60 -11.08
CA MET A 49 2.77 -2.88 -10.39
C MET A 49 3.62 -4.04 -10.93
N LYS A 50 4.12 -3.92 -12.16
CA LYS A 50 4.96 -4.92 -12.83
C LYS A 50 6.40 -4.94 -12.31
N THR A 51 6.78 -3.93 -11.52
CA THR A 51 8.14 -3.80 -11.00
C THR A 51 8.37 -4.61 -9.72
N LYS A 52 9.63 -4.94 -9.44
CA LYS A 52 10.02 -5.53 -8.16
C LYS A 52 9.70 -4.60 -7.00
N ASP A 53 9.86 -3.29 -7.19
CA ASP A 53 9.65 -2.29 -6.15
C ASP A 53 8.20 -2.27 -5.65
N ALA A 54 7.21 -2.50 -6.52
CA ALA A 54 5.82 -2.63 -6.11
C ALA A 54 5.63 -3.76 -5.08
N ARG A 55 6.30 -4.91 -5.28
CA ARG A 55 6.26 -6.04 -4.33
C ARG A 55 6.94 -5.71 -3.01
N VAL A 56 8.06 -4.98 -3.08
CA VAL A 56 8.75 -4.52 -1.87
C VAL A 56 7.87 -3.55 -1.08
N LEU A 57 7.15 -2.65 -1.76
CA LEU A 57 6.21 -1.73 -1.11
C LEU A 57 5.05 -2.45 -0.41
N ASP A 58 4.56 -3.57 -0.95
CA ASP A 58 3.57 -4.40 -0.25
C ASP A 58 4.14 -4.99 1.05
N MET A 59 5.40 -5.44 1.04
CA MET A 59 6.07 -5.92 2.24
C MET A 59 6.31 -4.80 3.25
N ILE A 60 6.69 -3.60 2.79
CA ILE A 60 6.83 -2.41 3.63
C ILE A 60 5.49 -2.04 4.28
N SER A 61 4.37 -2.12 3.56
CA SER A 61 3.03 -1.89 4.10
C SER A 61 2.75 -2.81 5.29
N SER A 62 3.02 -4.10 5.12
CA SER A 62 2.85 -5.08 6.20
C SER A 62 3.76 -4.80 7.40
N TYR A 63 5.01 -4.42 7.18
CA TYR A 63 5.95 -4.08 8.24
C TYR A 63 5.52 -2.85 9.03
N LEU A 64 5.07 -1.81 8.32
CA LEU A 64 4.70 -0.54 8.93
C LEU A 64 3.37 -0.58 9.67
N SER A 65 2.35 -1.27 9.15
CA SER A 65 0.99 -1.07 9.66
C SER A 65 0.16 -2.33 9.89
N ASP A 66 0.70 -3.53 9.63
CA ASP A 66 -0.11 -4.73 9.70
C ASP A 66 -0.14 -5.35 11.10
N GLY A 67 -1.26 -5.14 11.76
CA GLY A 67 -1.52 -5.61 13.12
C GLY A 67 -0.79 -4.80 14.20
N LYS A 68 -1.10 -5.13 15.45
CA LYS A 68 -0.61 -4.38 16.62
C LYS A 68 0.91 -4.44 16.85
N SER A 69 1.59 -5.38 16.24
CA SER A 69 3.06 -5.51 16.35
C SER A 69 3.83 -4.71 15.29
N SER A 70 3.14 -4.02 14.40
CA SER A 70 3.74 -3.22 13.33
C SER A 70 4.39 -1.93 13.87
N LYS A 71 5.32 -1.38 13.10
CA LYS A 71 6.17 -0.26 13.59
C LYS A 71 5.37 1.01 13.89
N LEU A 72 4.53 1.45 12.95
CA LEU A 72 3.73 2.66 13.14
C LEU A 72 2.69 2.47 14.25
N TYR A 73 2.05 1.29 14.32
CA TYR A 73 1.06 1.03 15.36
C TYR A 73 1.71 1.12 16.75
N LYS A 74 2.81 0.42 16.98
CA LYS A 74 3.53 0.47 18.26
C LYS A 74 3.95 1.89 18.61
N LYS A 75 4.62 2.58 17.68
CA LYS A 75 5.13 3.93 17.91
C LYS A 75 4.02 4.94 18.19
N MET A 76 3.01 5.01 17.31
CA MET A 76 2.03 6.10 17.31
C MET A 76 0.81 5.82 18.18
N VAL A 77 0.38 4.55 18.27
CA VAL A 77 -0.84 4.18 19.01
C VAL A 77 -0.51 3.72 20.43
N ASP A 78 0.45 2.79 20.60
CA ASP A 78 0.73 2.18 21.89
C ASP A 78 1.66 3.04 22.75
N GLU A 79 2.79 3.49 22.20
CA GLU A 79 3.85 4.16 22.96
C GLU A 79 3.60 5.66 23.11
N LYS A 80 3.55 6.39 22.00
CA LYS A 80 3.38 7.85 21.99
C LYS A 80 1.94 8.30 22.20
N LYS A 81 0.97 7.45 21.90
CA LYS A 81 -0.48 7.73 22.03
C LYS A 81 -0.88 9.04 21.33
N VAL A 82 -0.39 9.23 20.11
CA VAL A 82 -0.68 10.38 19.26
C VAL A 82 -1.72 10.09 18.20
N ALA A 83 -1.98 8.82 17.93
CA ALA A 83 -2.95 8.36 16.94
C ALA A 83 -3.94 7.35 17.52
N LEU A 84 -5.20 7.42 17.08
CA LEU A 84 -6.21 6.39 17.29
C LEU A 84 -5.97 5.20 16.36
N GLN A 85 -5.55 5.51 15.14
CA GLN A 85 -5.31 4.53 14.10
C GLN A 85 -4.24 5.03 13.15
N VAL A 86 -3.44 4.12 12.64
CA VAL A 86 -2.48 4.36 11.57
C VAL A 86 -2.49 3.18 10.61
N GLY A 87 -2.31 3.44 9.33
CA GLY A 87 -2.21 2.41 8.32
C GLY A 87 -1.33 2.84 7.16
N ALA A 88 -0.78 1.85 6.47
CA ALA A 88 0.01 2.04 5.26
C ALA A 88 -0.38 0.99 4.23
N PHE A 89 -0.55 1.38 2.98
CA PHE A 89 -0.85 0.44 1.91
C PHE A 89 -0.34 0.94 0.56
N SER A 90 -0.05 0.00 -0.32
CA SER A 90 0.30 0.25 -1.70
C SER A 90 -0.94 0.09 -2.58
N ASN A 91 -1.28 1.11 -3.34
CA ASN A 91 -2.30 1.07 -4.38
C ASN A 91 -1.60 0.99 -5.74
N SER A 92 -1.15 -0.21 -6.08
CA SER A 92 -0.39 -0.45 -7.31
C SER A 92 -1.30 -0.48 -8.53
N GLN A 93 -0.89 0.20 -9.60
CA GLN A 93 -1.60 0.28 -10.89
C GLN A 93 -0.68 -0.16 -12.04
N GLU A 94 -1.23 -0.32 -13.25
CA GLU A 94 -0.45 -0.81 -14.41
C GLU A 94 0.75 0.08 -14.77
N ASP A 95 0.57 1.40 -14.79
CA ASP A 95 1.63 2.35 -15.19
C ASP A 95 2.30 2.98 -13.98
N TYR A 96 1.52 3.52 -13.05
CA TYR A 96 1.97 4.12 -11.80
C TYR A 96 1.05 3.69 -10.67
N GLY A 97 1.49 3.88 -9.44
CA GLY A 97 0.68 3.65 -8.27
C GLY A 97 0.88 4.74 -7.22
N GLN A 98 0.32 4.50 -6.06
CA GLN A 98 0.45 5.37 -4.90
C GLN A 98 0.74 4.53 -3.67
N TYR A 99 1.72 4.96 -2.88
CA TYR A 99 1.93 4.46 -1.54
C TYR A 99 1.30 5.44 -0.56
N ILE A 100 0.38 4.98 0.25
CA ILE A 100 -0.43 5.83 1.12
C ILE A 100 -0.18 5.43 2.57
N ILE A 101 0.14 6.42 3.41
CA ILE A 101 0.15 6.29 4.86
C ILE A 101 -0.90 7.25 5.40
N TYR A 102 -1.79 6.75 6.24
CA TYR A 102 -2.81 7.55 6.88
C TYR A 102 -2.77 7.42 8.40
N SER A 103 -3.21 8.45 9.08
CA SER A 103 -3.32 8.46 10.54
C SER A 103 -4.53 9.27 10.99
N LEU A 104 -5.26 8.75 11.98
CA LEU A 104 -6.30 9.46 12.69
C LEU A 104 -5.72 9.96 14.03
N PRO A 105 -5.79 11.24 14.34
CA PRO A 105 -5.24 11.77 15.58
C PRO A 105 -5.96 11.26 16.82
N LEU A 106 -5.26 11.19 17.92
CA LEU A 106 -5.84 11.01 19.25
C LEU A 106 -6.01 12.39 19.89
N GLY A 107 -7.26 12.80 20.14
CA GLY A 107 -7.57 14.13 20.70
C GLY A 107 -7.14 15.27 19.76
N ASP A 108 -6.48 16.27 20.31
CA ASP A 108 -6.10 17.50 19.58
C ASP A 108 -4.70 17.45 18.95
N VAL A 109 -4.20 16.26 18.67
CA VAL A 109 -2.89 16.09 18.01
C VAL A 109 -2.95 16.63 16.59
N SER A 110 -2.02 17.52 16.23
CA SER A 110 -2.01 18.15 14.91
C SER A 110 -1.53 17.22 13.79
N SER A 111 -1.96 17.50 12.57
CA SER A 111 -1.52 16.77 11.36
C SER A 111 -0.01 16.83 11.17
N GLU A 112 0.62 17.98 11.47
CA GLU A 112 2.06 18.15 11.38
C GLU A 112 2.80 17.23 12.34
N SER A 113 2.27 17.05 13.55
CA SER A 113 2.84 16.10 14.53
C SER A 113 2.75 14.67 14.05
N LEU A 114 1.62 14.27 13.47
CA LEU A 114 1.44 12.92 12.91
C LEU A 114 2.37 12.67 11.71
N LEU A 115 2.48 13.63 10.79
CA LEU A 115 3.40 13.54 9.66
C LEU A 115 4.84 13.42 10.11
N LYS A 116 5.25 14.17 11.11
CA LYS A 116 6.60 14.07 11.68
C LYS A 116 6.89 12.67 12.21
N GLU A 117 5.96 12.03 12.92
CA GLU A 117 6.14 10.67 13.41
C GLU A 117 6.25 9.63 12.29
N ILE A 118 5.48 9.82 11.22
CA ILE A 118 5.55 8.99 10.01
C ILE A 118 6.91 9.17 9.33
N ASP A 119 7.34 10.41 9.11
CA ASP A 119 8.62 10.73 8.46
C ASP A 119 9.81 10.18 9.23
N GLU A 120 9.80 10.30 10.57
CA GLU A 120 10.84 9.71 11.42
C GLU A 120 10.95 8.19 11.23
N GLU A 121 9.83 7.48 11.08
CA GLU A 121 9.86 6.04 10.86
C GLU A 121 10.33 5.67 9.44
N ILE A 122 9.94 6.47 8.44
CA ILE A 122 10.46 6.31 7.08
C ILE A 122 11.99 6.49 7.05
N VAL A 123 12.50 7.55 7.69
CA VAL A 123 13.95 7.79 7.80
C VAL A 123 14.64 6.66 8.54
N ASN A 124 14.03 6.15 9.61
CA ASN A 124 14.56 5.00 10.35
C ASN A 124 14.69 3.76 9.44
N MET A 125 13.69 3.47 8.62
CA MET A 125 13.74 2.36 7.66
C MET A 125 14.78 2.56 6.55
N GLN A 126 15.04 3.80 6.13
CA GLN A 126 16.05 4.10 5.12
C GLN A 126 17.47 3.93 5.65
N THR A 127 17.65 4.10 6.95
CA THR A 127 18.97 4.08 7.60
C THR A 127 19.31 2.76 8.27
N ASN A 128 18.30 2.01 8.69
CA ASN A 128 18.46 0.77 9.43
C ASN A 128 17.79 -0.40 8.72
N LEU A 129 18.49 -1.50 8.58
CA LEU A 129 17.91 -2.73 8.07
C LEU A 129 16.90 -3.27 9.09
N ILE A 130 15.86 -3.91 8.58
CA ILE A 130 14.89 -4.62 9.42
C ILE A 130 15.59 -5.81 10.10
N SER A 131 15.09 -6.22 11.26
CA SER A 131 15.64 -7.39 11.95
C SER A 131 15.38 -8.67 11.16
N GLU A 132 16.27 -9.65 11.28
CA GLU A 132 16.10 -10.98 10.66
C GLU A 132 14.76 -11.61 11.05
N ASN A 133 14.34 -11.47 12.30
CA ASN A 133 13.05 -11.97 12.78
C ASN A 133 11.86 -11.29 12.11
N ASP A 134 11.91 -9.96 11.93
CA ASP A 134 10.85 -9.22 11.23
C ASP A 134 10.82 -9.62 9.76
N PHE A 135 11.98 -9.77 9.13
CA PHE A 135 12.07 -10.21 7.73
C PHE A 135 11.50 -11.61 7.54
N GLN A 136 11.88 -12.57 8.37
CA GLN A 136 11.36 -13.94 8.32
C GLN A 136 9.83 -13.98 8.56
N LYS A 137 9.33 -13.16 9.48
CA LYS A 137 7.89 -13.02 9.71
C LYS A 137 7.15 -12.53 8.46
N LEU A 138 7.71 -11.53 7.77
CA LEU A 138 7.15 -11.04 6.52
C LEU A 138 7.17 -12.11 5.42
N GLN A 139 8.29 -12.79 5.23
CA GLN A 139 8.39 -13.89 4.27
C GLN A 139 7.33 -14.95 4.52
N ASN A 140 7.25 -15.47 5.72
CA ASN A 140 6.27 -16.49 6.09
C ASN A 140 4.84 -16.04 5.83
N LYS A 141 4.53 -14.77 6.10
CA LYS A 141 3.22 -14.21 5.85
C LYS A 141 2.90 -14.16 4.35
N PHE A 142 3.81 -13.64 3.53
CA PHE A 142 3.60 -13.54 2.08
C PHE A 142 3.53 -14.93 1.43
N GLU A 143 4.36 -15.87 1.84
CA GLU A 143 4.28 -17.26 1.40
C GLU A 143 2.95 -17.90 1.77
N ASN A 144 2.49 -17.71 3.02
CA ASN A 144 1.20 -18.23 3.46
C ASN A 144 0.03 -17.62 2.68
N ASN A 145 0.07 -16.32 2.40
CA ASN A 145 -0.93 -15.65 1.59
C ASN A 145 -0.97 -16.20 0.17
N TYR A 146 0.22 -16.42 -0.44
CA TYR A 146 0.32 -17.01 -1.76
C TYR A 146 -0.24 -18.44 -1.80
N VAL A 147 0.13 -19.29 -0.86
CA VAL A 147 -0.40 -20.64 -0.75
C VAL A 147 -1.90 -20.65 -0.55
N SER A 148 -2.40 -19.80 0.36
CA SER A 148 -3.83 -19.70 0.67
C SER A 148 -4.65 -19.18 -0.51
N SER A 149 -4.15 -18.20 -1.25
CA SER A 149 -4.84 -17.67 -2.44
C SER A 149 -4.93 -18.68 -3.58
N ASN A 150 -4.05 -19.67 -3.61
CA ASN A 150 -4.04 -20.76 -4.60
C ASN A 150 -4.62 -22.09 -4.07
N ALA A 151 -5.24 -22.09 -2.89
CA ALA A 151 -5.78 -23.31 -2.30
C ALA A 151 -7.16 -23.71 -2.84
N THR A 152 -7.84 -22.83 -3.57
CA THR A 152 -9.16 -23.07 -4.14
C THR A 152 -9.15 -22.94 -5.65
N VAL A 153 -10.08 -23.62 -6.33
CA VAL A 153 -10.26 -23.49 -7.80
C VAL A 153 -10.56 -22.04 -8.19
N GLU A 154 -11.36 -21.34 -7.39
CA GLU A 154 -11.68 -19.92 -7.58
C GLU A 154 -10.43 -19.05 -7.49
N GLY A 155 -9.64 -19.19 -6.43
CA GLY A 155 -8.41 -18.42 -6.24
C GLY A 155 -7.37 -18.69 -7.35
N ILE A 156 -7.23 -19.93 -7.79
CA ILE A 156 -6.38 -20.26 -8.95
C ILE A 156 -6.89 -19.56 -10.21
N ALA A 157 -8.20 -19.60 -10.47
CA ALA A 157 -8.78 -18.98 -11.66
C ALA A 157 -8.62 -17.47 -11.66
N GLU A 158 -8.85 -16.81 -10.52
CA GLU A 158 -8.65 -15.36 -10.35
C GLU A 158 -7.17 -14.97 -10.52
N ASN A 159 -6.25 -15.72 -9.92
CA ASN A 159 -4.83 -15.45 -10.05
C ASN A 159 -4.37 -15.59 -11.50
N LEU A 160 -4.74 -16.68 -12.20
CA LEU A 160 -4.40 -16.88 -13.60
C LEU A 160 -4.97 -15.75 -14.49
N ALA A 161 -6.23 -15.38 -14.30
CA ALA A 161 -6.86 -14.32 -15.06
C ALA A 161 -6.19 -12.96 -14.80
N SER A 162 -5.86 -12.65 -13.57
CA SER A 162 -5.21 -11.40 -13.15
C SER A 162 -3.78 -11.32 -13.69
N TYR A 163 -2.99 -12.39 -13.60
CA TYR A 163 -1.64 -12.42 -14.14
C TYR A 163 -1.64 -12.26 -15.67
N TYR A 164 -2.51 -12.98 -16.36
CA TYR A 164 -2.64 -12.85 -17.81
C TYR A 164 -3.07 -11.44 -18.23
N LEU A 165 -4.07 -10.87 -17.56
CA LEU A 165 -4.62 -9.56 -17.91
C LEU A 165 -3.66 -8.41 -17.61
N LEU A 166 -3.04 -8.43 -16.43
CA LEU A 166 -2.28 -7.31 -15.91
C LEU A 166 -0.79 -7.40 -16.23
N TYR A 167 -0.23 -8.60 -16.26
CA TYR A 167 1.20 -8.81 -16.50
C TYR A 167 1.49 -9.38 -17.90
N GLY A 168 0.50 -9.95 -18.57
CA GLY A 168 0.64 -10.52 -19.91
C GLY A 168 1.21 -11.95 -19.94
N ASP A 169 1.27 -12.62 -18.79
CA ASP A 169 1.82 -13.97 -18.64
C ASP A 169 0.94 -14.82 -17.70
#